data_e591faedf1240388d0eb5801ccd160b5
#
_entry.id   e591faedf1240388d0eb5801ccd160b5
#
_cell.length_a   1.000
_cell.length_b   1.000
_cell.length_c   1.000
_cell.angle_alpha   90.00
_cell.angle_beta   90.00
_cell.angle_gamma   90.00
#
_symmetry.space_group_name_H-M   'P 1'
#
loop_
_entity.id
_entity.type
_entity.pdbx_description
1 polymer ?
#
loop_
_entity_poly.entity_id
_entity_poly.type
_entity_poly.pdbx_seq_one_letter_code
_entity_poly.pdbx_strand_id
1 'polypeptide(L)'
;NMFEAMGIWEKIKEASTPINKIHVSEKGQFGFSHICSKEQQVEALGYVVINRVLGEVMLSELENKENIKMFCPYEIDSFSERQTDCNISLKPNDKKKSKIELTSQLLIAASGADSGLHKLLGINSNVINYHQDAIIGNVMTAIPIENRAFERFYSEGSIAFLPLANNRSAFIWVLPNHKSEIMMNTSNNEFLEMLQKEFGLRLGKMSDLGNRVKYSLSLTRALRLHTKRSVLVGNAANGLHPIAAQGFNLGLRDVATLSDCIYEEIINEEFEKNIGKILNKYSAWRNPDHEKLTYFTDGLVRLFDSKSH
;
A
#
# COMPACT_ATOMS: atom_id res chain seq x y z
N ASN A 1 -8.54 11.39 -11.36
CA ASN A 1 -8.52 10.60 -10.14
C ASN A 1 -9.27 9.28 -10.37
N MET A 2 -8.67 8.11 -10.02
CA MET A 2 -9.31 6.80 -10.20
C MET A 2 -10.62 6.68 -9.40
N PHE A 3 -10.66 7.18 -8.17
CA PHE A 3 -11.87 7.13 -7.35
C PHE A 3 -13.00 7.99 -7.90
N GLU A 4 -12.68 9.06 -8.65
CA GLU A 4 -13.67 9.81 -9.41
C GLU A 4 -14.25 8.98 -10.54
N ALA A 5 -13.38 8.32 -11.31
CA ALA A 5 -13.83 7.41 -12.39
C ALA A 5 -14.69 6.26 -11.86
N MET A 6 -14.45 5.79 -10.62
CA MET A 6 -15.27 4.79 -9.94
C MET A 6 -16.55 5.36 -9.32
N GLY A 7 -16.74 6.67 -9.29
CA GLY A 7 -17.91 7.35 -8.67
C GLY A 7 -17.93 7.33 -7.14
N ILE A 8 -16.81 7.00 -6.49
CA ILE A 8 -16.73 6.89 -5.01
C ILE A 8 -15.92 8.00 -4.35
N TRP A 9 -15.35 8.93 -5.15
CA TRP A 9 -14.47 9.98 -4.62
C TRP A 9 -15.15 10.88 -3.61
N GLU A 10 -16.35 11.34 -3.87
CA GLU A 10 -17.07 12.26 -2.96
C GLU A 10 -17.30 11.63 -1.57
N LYS A 11 -17.59 10.33 -1.53
CA LYS A 11 -17.76 9.58 -0.27
C LYS A 11 -16.44 9.45 0.53
N ILE A 12 -15.32 9.39 -0.16
CA ILE A 12 -13.98 9.29 0.44
C ILE A 12 -13.46 10.67 0.83
N LYS A 13 -13.71 11.69 -0.01
CA LYS A 13 -13.20 13.06 0.13
C LYS A 13 -13.60 13.70 1.45
N GLU A 14 -14.85 13.51 1.88
CA GLU A 14 -15.38 14.05 3.15
C GLU A 14 -14.58 13.58 4.38
N ALA A 15 -14.06 12.36 4.33
CA ALA A 15 -13.26 11.77 5.41
C ALA A 15 -11.75 11.83 5.14
N SER A 16 -11.33 12.54 4.10
CA SER A 16 -9.93 12.70 3.73
C SER A 16 -9.37 14.04 4.18
N THR A 17 -8.05 14.10 4.38
CA THR A 17 -7.33 15.33 4.67
C THR A 17 -6.37 15.63 3.51
N PRO A 18 -6.48 16.77 2.82
CA PRO A 18 -5.59 17.10 1.72
C PRO A 18 -4.17 17.42 2.21
N ILE A 19 -3.17 17.10 1.39
CA ILE A 19 -1.78 17.51 1.56
C ILE A 19 -1.49 18.61 0.56
N ASN A 20 -1.34 19.84 1.05
CA ASN A 20 -1.05 21.01 0.21
C ASN A 20 0.43 21.37 0.21
N LYS A 21 1.17 20.92 1.24
CA LYS A 21 2.62 21.15 1.37
C LYS A 21 3.29 19.89 1.89
N ILE A 22 4.48 19.62 1.37
CA ILE A 22 5.37 18.60 1.89
C ILE A 22 6.66 19.28 2.32
N HIS A 23 7.11 19.00 3.55
CA HIS A 23 8.37 19.48 4.09
C HIS A 23 9.31 18.30 4.29
N VAL A 24 10.43 18.31 3.58
CA VAL A 24 11.46 17.29 3.70
C VAL A 24 12.69 17.89 4.38
N SER A 25 13.24 17.19 5.37
CA SER A 25 14.43 17.63 6.10
C SER A 25 15.26 16.43 6.56
N GLU A 26 16.52 16.67 6.87
CA GLU A 26 17.42 15.67 7.44
C GLU A 26 17.90 16.13 8.83
N LYS A 27 17.97 15.18 9.78
CA LYS A 27 18.44 15.48 11.15
C LYS A 27 19.95 15.75 11.13
N GLY A 28 20.34 16.86 11.70
CA GLY A 28 21.75 17.25 11.78
C GLY A 28 22.28 17.99 10.53
N GLN A 29 21.48 18.08 9.47
CA GLN A 29 21.83 18.85 8.27
C GLN A 29 21.13 20.21 8.26
N PHE A 30 21.81 21.21 7.69
CA PHE A 30 21.21 22.51 7.46
C PHE A 30 20.47 22.50 6.11
N GLY A 31 19.24 22.96 6.15
CA GLY A 31 18.38 23.03 4.97
C GLY A 31 17.17 22.12 5.01
N PHE A 32 16.25 22.39 4.11
CA PHE A 32 15.03 21.62 3.91
C PHE A 32 14.52 21.86 2.49
N SER A 33 13.68 20.95 2.01
CA SER A 33 12.96 21.11 0.73
C SER A 33 11.47 21.24 1.00
N HIS A 34 10.81 22.11 0.23
CA HIS A 34 9.37 22.25 0.25
C HIS A 34 8.80 21.93 -1.13
N ILE A 35 7.69 21.21 -1.14
CA ILE A 35 6.85 21.01 -2.33
C ILE A 35 5.49 21.60 -1.99
N CYS A 36 4.95 22.45 -2.86
CA CYS A 36 3.68 23.14 -2.64
C CYS A 36 2.72 22.85 -3.80
N SER A 37 1.46 22.52 -3.49
CA SER A 37 0.44 22.22 -4.48
C SER A 37 0.20 23.38 -5.45
N LYS A 38 0.29 24.63 -4.95
CA LYS A 38 0.14 25.83 -5.77
C LYS A 38 1.24 25.97 -6.82
N GLU A 39 2.49 25.64 -6.48
CA GLU A 39 3.63 25.66 -7.39
C GLU A 39 3.54 24.56 -8.44
N GLN A 40 2.92 23.42 -8.07
CA GLN A 40 2.66 22.30 -8.98
C GLN A 40 1.35 22.46 -9.77
N GLN A 41 0.58 23.54 -9.55
CA GLN A 41 -0.68 23.83 -10.23
C GLN A 41 -1.73 22.70 -10.05
N VAL A 42 -1.77 22.08 -8.86
CA VAL A 42 -2.73 21.04 -8.48
C VAL A 42 -3.52 21.46 -7.24
N GLU A 43 -4.75 20.93 -7.08
CA GLU A 43 -5.60 21.21 -5.91
C GLU A 43 -4.93 20.76 -4.62
N ALA A 44 -4.37 19.54 -4.63
CA ALA A 44 -3.60 18.96 -3.54
C ALA A 44 -2.49 18.06 -4.10
N LEU A 45 -1.39 17.90 -3.36
CA LEU A 45 -0.31 16.95 -3.69
C LEU A 45 -0.73 15.50 -3.43
N GLY A 46 -1.75 15.30 -2.61
CA GLY A 46 -2.31 14.02 -2.24
C GLY A 46 -3.36 14.18 -1.14
N TYR A 47 -3.90 13.06 -0.70
CA TYR A 47 -4.91 13.01 0.36
C TYR A 47 -4.55 11.89 1.35
N VAL A 48 -4.74 12.17 2.63
CA VAL A 48 -4.64 11.15 3.69
C VAL A 48 -6.04 10.63 3.98
N VAL A 49 -6.23 9.34 3.84
CA VAL A 49 -7.50 8.66 4.09
C VAL A 49 -7.30 7.59 5.16
N ILE A 50 -8.20 7.50 6.12
CA ILE A 50 -8.18 6.43 7.12
C ILE A 50 -8.62 5.13 6.44
N ASN A 51 -7.78 4.09 6.48
CA ASN A 51 -8.03 2.81 5.79
C ASN A 51 -9.39 2.20 6.13
N ARG A 52 -9.88 2.35 7.37
CA ARG A 52 -11.21 1.87 7.78
C ARG A 52 -12.31 2.53 6.94
N VAL A 53 -12.26 3.84 6.77
CA VAL A 53 -13.27 4.57 5.98
C VAL A 53 -13.23 4.17 4.51
N LEU A 54 -12.01 4.07 3.95
CA LEU A 54 -11.84 3.60 2.57
C LEU A 54 -12.42 2.19 2.39
N GLY A 55 -12.15 1.29 3.34
CA GLY A 55 -12.68 -0.06 3.33
C GLY A 55 -14.20 -0.12 3.44
N GLU A 56 -14.80 0.68 4.33
CA GLU A 56 -16.26 0.77 4.50
C GLU A 56 -16.96 1.25 3.22
N VAL A 57 -16.42 2.29 2.58
CA VAL A 57 -16.96 2.81 1.30
C VAL A 57 -16.87 1.74 0.22
N MET A 58 -15.69 1.10 0.06
CA MET A 58 -15.50 0.07 -0.96
C MET A 58 -16.41 -1.15 -0.73
N LEU A 59 -16.54 -1.63 0.50
CA LEU A 59 -17.40 -2.77 0.83
C LEU A 59 -18.87 -2.45 0.55
N SER A 60 -19.33 -1.26 0.95
CA SER A 60 -20.70 -0.82 0.66
C SER A 60 -21.00 -0.78 -0.84
N GLU A 61 -20.03 -0.36 -1.67
CA GLU A 61 -20.21 -0.39 -3.13
C GLU A 61 -20.29 -1.82 -3.69
N LEU A 62 -19.53 -2.76 -3.14
CA LEU A 62 -19.55 -4.15 -3.55
C LEU A 62 -20.86 -4.85 -3.16
N GLU A 63 -21.37 -4.61 -1.95
CA GLU A 63 -22.61 -5.19 -1.45
C GLU A 63 -23.85 -4.79 -2.29
N ASN A 64 -23.80 -3.62 -2.92
CA ASN A 64 -24.86 -3.13 -3.79
C ASN A 64 -24.81 -3.68 -5.24
N LYS A 65 -23.87 -4.60 -5.55
CA LYS A 65 -23.71 -5.17 -6.91
C LYS A 65 -24.20 -6.62 -6.95
N GLU A 66 -25.31 -6.85 -7.65
CA GLU A 66 -25.92 -8.19 -7.80
C GLU A 66 -25.02 -9.22 -8.47
N ASN A 67 -24.10 -8.77 -9.35
CA ASN A 67 -23.14 -9.61 -10.06
C ASN A 67 -21.88 -9.94 -9.27
N ILE A 68 -21.76 -9.48 -8.01
CA ILE A 68 -20.64 -9.77 -7.12
C ILE A 68 -21.08 -10.68 -5.99
N LYS A 69 -20.36 -11.78 -5.79
CA LYS A 69 -20.56 -12.70 -4.68
C LYS A 69 -19.35 -12.73 -3.78
N MET A 70 -19.54 -12.39 -2.50
CA MET A 70 -18.48 -12.40 -1.50
C MET A 70 -18.48 -13.73 -0.72
N PHE A 71 -17.30 -14.34 -0.59
CA PHE A 71 -17.06 -15.52 0.23
C PHE A 71 -16.14 -15.12 1.40
N CYS A 72 -16.72 -14.77 2.55
CA CYS A 72 -16.01 -14.36 3.74
C CYS A 72 -16.63 -15.05 4.97
N PRO A 73 -15.84 -15.59 5.88
CA PRO A 73 -14.39 -15.76 5.89
C PRO A 73 -13.96 -17.09 5.23
N TYR A 74 -13.34 -17.01 4.09
CA TYR A 74 -12.78 -18.16 3.38
C TYR A 74 -11.35 -17.84 2.87
N GLU A 75 -10.52 -18.86 2.75
CA GLU A 75 -9.18 -18.79 2.18
C GLU A 75 -9.07 -19.74 0.98
N ILE A 76 -8.22 -19.42 0.02
CA ILE A 76 -7.90 -20.33 -1.08
C ILE A 76 -7.05 -21.48 -0.52
N ASP A 77 -7.57 -22.71 -0.64
CA ASP A 77 -6.92 -23.95 -0.21
C ASP A 77 -6.08 -24.57 -1.33
N SER A 78 -6.63 -24.58 -2.54
CA SER A 78 -5.94 -25.08 -3.73
C SER A 78 -6.36 -24.34 -5.00
N PHE A 79 -5.48 -24.39 -6.00
CA PHE A 79 -5.67 -23.79 -7.31
C PHE A 79 -5.10 -24.70 -8.39
N SER A 80 -5.82 -24.90 -9.48
CA SER A 80 -5.34 -25.63 -10.65
C SER A 80 -5.84 -24.99 -11.93
N GLU A 81 -4.97 -24.93 -12.94
CA GLU A 81 -5.26 -24.32 -14.23
C GLU A 81 -5.52 -25.38 -15.31
N ARG A 82 -6.52 -25.11 -16.14
CA ARG A 82 -6.83 -25.83 -17.37
C ARG A 82 -6.59 -24.91 -18.58
N GLN A 83 -6.94 -25.35 -19.75
CA GLN A 83 -6.85 -24.52 -20.97
C GLN A 83 -7.90 -23.41 -21.00
N THR A 84 -9.13 -23.73 -20.60
CA THR A 84 -10.30 -22.83 -20.70
C THR A 84 -10.68 -22.16 -19.40
N ASP A 85 -10.30 -22.75 -18.27
CA ASP A 85 -10.73 -22.33 -16.93
C ASP A 85 -9.68 -22.63 -15.86
N CYS A 86 -9.97 -22.25 -14.63
CA CYS A 86 -9.24 -22.67 -13.45
C CYS A 86 -10.20 -23.12 -12.35
N ASN A 87 -9.78 -24.09 -11.56
CA ASN A 87 -10.49 -24.56 -10.39
C ASN A 87 -9.86 -23.99 -9.13
N ILE A 88 -10.71 -23.53 -8.23
CA ILE A 88 -10.33 -22.89 -6.96
C ILE A 88 -11.10 -23.59 -5.86
N SER A 89 -10.39 -24.18 -4.89
CA SER A 89 -10.99 -24.71 -3.68
C SER A 89 -10.85 -23.68 -2.56
N LEU A 90 -11.98 -23.35 -1.93
CA LEU A 90 -12.01 -22.43 -0.78
C LEU A 90 -12.24 -23.23 0.48
N LYS A 91 -11.40 -23.03 1.50
CA LYS A 91 -11.60 -23.53 2.85
C LYS A 91 -12.15 -22.44 3.77
N PRO A 92 -13.17 -22.75 4.57
CA PRO A 92 -13.66 -21.81 5.56
C PRO A 92 -12.70 -21.72 6.76
N ASN A 93 -12.63 -20.54 7.39
CA ASN A 93 -11.94 -20.40 8.68
C ASN A 93 -12.71 -21.07 9.82
N ASP A 94 -14.01 -21.25 9.66
CA ASP A 94 -14.86 -22.02 10.59
C ASP A 94 -14.94 -23.50 10.17
N LYS A 95 -14.41 -24.38 11.00
CA LYS A 95 -14.41 -25.85 10.78
C LYS A 95 -15.80 -26.47 10.60
N LYS A 96 -16.88 -25.78 10.98
CA LYS A 96 -18.26 -26.24 10.81
C LYS A 96 -18.82 -26.02 9.41
N LYS A 97 -18.18 -25.18 8.62
CA LYS A 97 -18.57 -24.90 7.24
C LYS A 97 -17.85 -25.86 6.28
N SER A 98 -18.48 -26.17 5.14
CA SER A 98 -17.89 -27.00 4.10
C SER A 98 -17.00 -26.21 3.16
N LYS A 99 -16.04 -26.88 2.54
CA LYS A 99 -15.27 -26.33 1.42
C LYS A 99 -16.20 -25.98 0.27
N ILE A 100 -15.79 -24.99 -0.53
CA ILE A 100 -16.50 -24.54 -1.74
C ILE A 100 -15.56 -24.74 -2.92
N GLU A 101 -16.07 -25.39 -3.95
CA GLU A 101 -15.36 -25.52 -5.25
C GLU A 101 -15.92 -24.50 -6.23
N LEU A 102 -15.03 -23.75 -6.86
CA LEU A 102 -15.36 -22.74 -7.85
C LEU A 102 -14.62 -23.02 -9.14
N THR A 103 -15.29 -22.81 -10.26
CA THR A 103 -14.67 -22.75 -11.59
C THR A 103 -14.73 -21.31 -12.07
N SER A 104 -13.59 -20.79 -12.54
CA SER A 104 -13.47 -19.41 -13.04
C SER A 104 -12.63 -19.38 -14.31
N GLN A 105 -12.83 -18.38 -15.14
CA GLN A 105 -12.00 -18.14 -16.32
C GLN A 105 -10.67 -17.46 -15.99
N LEU A 106 -10.64 -16.66 -14.91
CA LEU A 106 -9.47 -15.92 -14.46
C LEU A 106 -9.49 -15.77 -12.93
N LEU A 107 -8.35 -16.00 -12.30
CA LEU A 107 -8.10 -15.66 -10.90
C LEU A 107 -7.26 -14.38 -10.81
N ILE A 108 -7.78 -13.36 -10.14
CA ILE A 108 -7.05 -12.12 -9.85
C ILE A 108 -6.58 -12.16 -8.39
N ALA A 109 -5.29 -12.26 -8.18
CA ALA A 109 -4.67 -12.32 -6.86
C ALA A 109 -4.28 -10.92 -6.37
N ALA A 110 -5.05 -10.38 -5.42
CA ALA A 110 -4.84 -9.08 -4.78
C ALA A 110 -4.58 -9.22 -3.26
N SER A 111 -4.03 -10.35 -2.83
CA SER A 111 -3.95 -10.80 -1.43
C SER A 111 -2.81 -10.20 -0.62
N GLY A 112 -2.03 -9.28 -1.18
CA GLY A 112 -0.83 -8.73 -0.54
C GLY A 112 0.41 -9.62 -0.69
N ALA A 113 1.55 -9.14 -0.19
CA ALA A 113 2.85 -9.80 -0.37
C ALA A 113 2.99 -11.11 0.45
N ASP A 114 2.38 -11.16 1.63
CA ASP A 114 2.61 -12.22 2.62
C ASP A 114 1.57 -13.36 2.59
N SER A 115 0.66 -13.36 1.63
CA SER A 115 -0.49 -14.28 1.60
C SER A 115 -0.15 -15.75 1.31
N GLY A 116 1.07 -16.04 0.88
CA GLY A 116 1.45 -17.37 0.41
C GLY A 116 0.82 -17.77 -0.94
N LEU A 117 -0.07 -16.95 -1.50
CA LEU A 117 -0.77 -17.24 -2.76
C LEU A 117 0.20 -17.34 -3.94
N HIS A 118 1.32 -16.61 -3.93
CA HIS A 118 2.39 -16.76 -4.92
C HIS A 118 2.86 -18.23 -5.05
N LYS A 119 3.09 -18.90 -3.91
CA LYS A 119 3.52 -20.31 -3.91
C LYS A 119 2.46 -21.21 -4.50
N LEU A 120 1.19 -20.97 -4.17
CA LEU A 120 0.06 -21.71 -4.69
C LEU A 120 -0.08 -21.55 -6.21
N LEU A 121 0.19 -20.35 -6.74
CA LEU A 121 0.18 -20.05 -8.17
C LEU A 121 1.49 -20.48 -8.89
N GLY A 122 2.47 -21.03 -8.17
CA GLY A 122 3.77 -21.38 -8.72
C GLY A 122 4.56 -20.16 -9.24
N ILE A 123 4.31 -18.99 -8.67
CA ILE A 123 5.02 -17.75 -9.02
C ILE A 123 6.08 -17.48 -7.96
N ASN A 124 7.34 -17.47 -8.35
CA ASN A 124 8.44 -17.07 -7.48
C ASN A 124 8.53 -15.55 -7.36
N SER A 125 9.04 -15.07 -6.24
CA SER A 125 9.33 -13.66 -5.98
C SER A 125 10.72 -13.46 -5.43
N ASN A 126 11.33 -12.33 -5.78
CA ASN A 126 12.53 -11.83 -5.13
C ASN A 126 12.11 -11.02 -3.91
N VAL A 127 12.73 -11.31 -2.76
CA VAL A 127 12.49 -10.58 -1.52
C VAL A 127 13.80 -9.99 -1.02
N ILE A 128 13.82 -8.68 -0.83
CA ILE A 128 14.92 -7.96 -0.21
C ILE A 128 14.42 -7.47 1.16
N ASN A 129 15.02 -7.97 2.22
CA ASN A 129 14.72 -7.52 3.58
C ASN A 129 15.59 -6.31 3.90
N TYR A 130 14.98 -5.18 4.27
CA TYR A 130 15.71 -3.98 4.67
C TYR A 130 16.19 -4.01 6.12
N HIS A 131 15.80 -5.03 6.90
CA HIS A 131 16.09 -5.12 8.34
C HIS A 131 15.57 -3.91 9.13
N GLN A 132 14.51 -3.30 8.63
CA GLN A 132 13.81 -2.16 9.20
C GLN A 132 12.34 -2.51 9.41
N ASP A 133 11.73 -1.86 10.39
CA ASP A 133 10.30 -1.88 10.63
C ASP A 133 9.72 -0.46 10.53
N ALA A 134 8.46 -0.35 10.16
CA ALA A 134 7.67 0.87 10.30
C ALA A 134 6.75 0.74 11.51
N ILE A 135 6.88 1.63 12.48
CA ILE A 135 5.89 1.80 13.55
C ILE A 135 4.93 2.90 13.09
N ILE A 136 3.65 2.55 13.02
CA ILE A 136 2.58 3.44 12.59
C ILE A 136 1.66 3.72 13.76
N GLY A 137 1.25 4.97 13.91
CA GLY A 137 0.32 5.40 14.92
C GLY A 137 -0.17 6.81 14.65
N ASN A 138 -0.76 7.44 15.65
CA ASN A 138 -1.15 8.84 15.56
C ASN A 138 -0.98 9.52 16.93
N VAL A 139 -0.76 10.84 16.90
CA VAL A 139 -0.56 11.68 18.07
C VAL A 139 -1.29 13.00 17.90
N MET A 140 -1.51 13.72 19.00
CA MET A 140 -1.80 15.14 18.97
C MET A 140 -0.50 15.95 19.01
N THR A 141 -0.47 17.07 18.29
CA THR A 141 0.65 17.99 18.23
C THR A 141 0.23 19.37 18.75
N ALA A 142 1.07 20.02 19.56
CA ALA A 142 0.74 21.33 20.12
C ALA A 142 0.64 22.44 19.06
N ILE A 143 1.38 22.29 17.95
CA ILE A 143 1.25 23.15 16.77
C ILE A 143 0.48 22.34 15.72
N PRO A 144 -0.68 22.80 15.22
CA PRO A 144 -1.44 22.11 14.21
C PRO A 144 -0.61 21.84 12.96
N ILE A 145 -0.68 20.60 12.46
CA ILE A 145 0.03 20.21 11.23
C ILE A 145 -0.61 20.85 9.98
N GLU A 146 -1.89 21.25 10.09
CA GLU A 146 -2.71 21.75 8.98
C GLU A 146 -2.71 20.76 7.82
N ASN A 147 -2.65 21.21 6.58
CA ASN A 147 -2.61 20.39 5.38
C ASN A 147 -1.15 20.16 4.91
N ARG A 148 -0.24 19.92 5.84
CA ARG A 148 1.18 19.73 5.57
C ARG A 148 1.63 18.33 5.96
N ALA A 149 2.38 17.66 5.09
CA ALA A 149 3.12 16.46 5.41
C ALA A 149 4.57 16.83 5.76
N PHE A 150 5.17 16.07 6.65
CA PHE A 150 6.58 16.15 6.99
C PHE A 150 7.26 14.82 6.73
N GLU A 151 8.44 14.85 6.15
CA GLU A 151 9.36 13.73 6.06
C GLU A 151 10.70 14.17 6.63
N ARG A 152 11.16 13.49 7.68
CA ARG A 152 12.43 13.76 8.32
C ARG A 152 13.30 12.54 8.31
N PHE A 153 14.39 12.61 7.53
CA PHE A 153 15.40 11.57 7.49
C PHE A 153 16.39 11.73 8.66
N TYR A 154 16.94 10.62 9.09
CA TYR A 154 18.03 10.54 10.05
C TYR A 154 18.87 9.27 9.74
N SER A 155 20.04 9.12 10.39
CA SER A 155 21.04 8.09 10.05
C SER A 155 20.56 6.65 10.04
N GLU A 156 19.41 6.32 10.62
CA GLU A 156 18.94 4.94 10.78
C GLU A 156 17.51 4.74 10.22
N GLY A 157 16.93 5.77 9.61
CA GLY A 157 15.59 5.68 9.05
C GLY A 157 14.92 7.02 8.78
N SER A 158 13.61 7.07 8.89
CA SER A 158 12.83 8.29 8.68
C SER A 158 11.61 8.38 9.59
N ILE A 159 11.09 9.59 9.75
CA ILE A 159 9.81 9.85 10.41
C ILE A 159 8.97 10.71 9.49
N ALA A 160 7.84 10.17 9.05
CA ALA A 160 6.81 10.94 8.37
C ALA A 160 5.71 11.35 9.34
N PHE A 161 5.20 12.58 9.20
CA PHE A 161 3.95 13.03 9.81
C PHE A 161 2.97 13.46 8.73
N LEU A 162 1.76 12.93 8.82
CA LEU A 162 0.68 13.19 7.87
C LEU A 162 -0.52 13.83 8.59
N PRO A 163 -1.19 14.82 7.96
CA PRO A 163 -2.32 15.47 8.58
C PRO A 163 -3.53 14.54 8.67
N LEU A 164 -4.19 14.55 9.82
CA LEU A 164 -5.48 13.94 10.07
C LEU A 164 -6.47 14.99 10.57
N ALA A 165 -7.75 14.66 10.61
CA ALA A 165 -8.77 15.49 11.21
C ALA A 165 -8.53 15.68 12.73
N ASN A 166 -9.18 16.68 13.33
CA ASN A 166 -9.21 16.96 14.78
C ASN A 166 -7.83 17.16 15.41
N ASN A 167 -6.94 17.89 14.74
CA ASN A 167 -5.56 18.18 15.20
C ASN A 167 -4.71 16.93 15.50
N ARG A 168 -5.08 15.79 14.95
CA ARG A 168 -4.25 14.59 15.02
C ARG A 168 -3.31 14.54 13.81
N SER A 169 -2.20 13.88 14.03
CA SER A 169 -1.22 13.60 13.00
C SER A 169 -0.92 12.10 13.00
N ALA A 170 -1.05 11.44 11.85
CA ALA A 170 -0.51 10.11 11.70
C ALA A 170 1.02 10.21 11.64
N PHE A 171 1.72 9.27 12.24
CA PHE A 171 3.15 9.11 12.06
C PHE A 171 3.49 7.74 11.50
N ILE A 172 4.54 7.71 10.68
CA ILE A 172 5.21 6.50 10.22
C ILE A 172 6.67 6.65 10.64
N TRP A 173 7.11 5.83 11.58
CA TRP A 173 8.48 5.84 12.07
C TRP A 173 9.21 4.60 11.59
N VAL A 174 10.12 4.78 10.64
CA VAL A 174 10.98 3.73 10.09
C VAL A 174 12.26 3.69 10.90
N LEU A 175 12.62 2.50 11.40
CA LEU A 175 13.80 2.28 12.22
C LEU A 175 14.27 0.82 12.14
N PRO A 176 15.53 0.50 12.53
CA PRO A 176 16.04 -0.86 12.54
C PRO A 176 15.21 -1.79 13.43
N ASN A 177 15.09 -3.08 13.03
CA ASN A 177 14.25 -4.07 13.71
C ASN A 177 14.53 -4.16 15.22
N HIS A 178 15.82 -4.16 15.62
CA HIS A 178 16.19 -4.24 17.04
C HIS A 178 15.69 -3.03 17.85
N LYS A 179 15.59 -1.85 17.25
CA LYS A 179 15.04 -0.65 17.90
C LYS A 179 13.52 -0.67 17.92
N SER A 180 12.89 -1.16 16.86
CA SER A 180 11.43 -1.23 16.80
C SER A 180 10.86 -2.14 17.90
N GLU A 181 11.52 -3.26 18.20
CA GLU A 181 11.14 -4.16 19.30
C GLU A 181 11.14 -3.42 20.65
N ILE A 182 12.20 -2.64 20.90
CA ILE A 182 12.29 -1.83 22.13
C ILE A 182 11.15 -0.80 22.16
N MET A 183 10.95 -0.06 21.05
CA MET A 183 9.92 0.97 20.95
C MET A 183 8.49 0.43 21.14
N MET A 184 8.21 -0.75 20.64
CA MET A 184 6.89 -1.36 20.82
C MET A 184 6.61 -1.76 22.27
N ASN A 185 7.64 -2.05 23.05
CA ASN A 185 7.55 -2.47 24.44
C ASN A 185 7.69 -1.32 25.47
N THR A 186 8.06 -0.11 25.04
CA THR A 186 8.14 1.07 25.93
C THR A 186 6.77 1.60 26.31
N SER A 187 6.70 2.31 27.43
CA SER A 187 5.50 3.06 27.83
C SER A 187 5.15 4.16 26.80
N ASN A 188 3.90 4.60 26.81
CA ASN A 188 3.47 5.67 25.90
C ASN A 188 4.24 6.97 26.09
N ASN A 189 4.59 7.31 27.33
CA ASN A 189 5.34 8.53 27.63
C ASN A 189 6.78 8.44 27.10
N GLU A 190 7.48 7.36 27.37
CA GLU A 190 8.83 7.12 26.84
C GLU A 190 8.86 7.09 25.31
N PHE A 191 7.87 6.45 24.70
CA PHE A 191 7.75 6.45 23.24
C PHE A 191 7.59 7.85 22.67
N LEU A 192 6.70 8.68 23.27
CA LEU A 192 6.50 10.07 22.85
C LEU A 192 7.76 10.91 23.01
N GLU A 193 8.50 10.74 24.12
CA GLU A 193 9.77 11.43 24.34
C GLU A 193 10.80 11.07 23.28
N MET A 194 10.92 9.78 22.93
CA MET A 194 11.85 9.33 21.91
C MET A 194 11.44 9.78 20.50
N LEU A 195 10.16 9.70 20.16
CA LEU A 195 9.62 10.20 18.90
C LEU A 195 9.86 11.71 18.77
N GLN A 196 9.60 12.47 19.85
CA GLN A 196 9.85 13.91 19.94
C GLN A 196 11.33 14.25 19.77
N LYS A 197 12.22 13.49 20.41
CA LYS A 197 13.67 13.67 20.32
C LYS A 197 14.18 13.47 18.89
N GLU A 198 13.67 12.46 18.18
CA GLU A 198 14.08 12.17 16.80
C GLU A 198 13.47 13.17 15.80
N PHE A 199 12.20 13.52 15.97
CA PHE A 199 11.53 14.44 15.04
C PHE A 199 11.87 15.92 15.34
N GLY A 200 12.06 16.29 16.60
CA GLY A 200 12.27 17.67 17.04
C GLY A 200 10.98 18.41 17.39
N LEU A 201 11.09 19.72 17.65
CA LEU A 201 9.98 20.54 18.19
C LEU A 201 9.18 21.31 17.12
N ARG A 202 9.33 20.98 15.85
CA ARG A 202 8.66 21.71 14.76
C ARG A 202 7.14 21.69 14.84
N LEU A 203 6.56 20.61 15.37
CA LEU A 203 5.12 20.45 15.63
C LEU A 203 4.75 20.71 17.10
N GLY A 204 5.66 21.34 17.86
CA GLY A 204 5.50 21.53 19.29
C GLY A 204 5.56 20.21 20.07
N LYS A 205 5.01 20.19 21.29
CA LYS A 205 4.96 18.99 22.14
C LYS A 205 3.97 17.98 21.59
N MET A 206 4.38 16.71 21.52
CA MET A 206 3.52 15.58 21.14
C MET A 206 2.82 15.01 22.39
N SER A 207 1.56 14.61 22.23
CA SER A 207 0.73 14.05 23.30
C SER A 207 -0.33 13.10 22.72
N ASP A 208 -1.09 12.47 23.59
CA ASP A 208 -2.24 11.62 23.24
C ASP A 208 -1.92 10.59 22.14
N LEU A 209 -0.96 9.72 22.45
CA LEU A 209 -0.54 8.63 21.56
C LEU A 209 -1.65 7.61 21.38
N GLY A 210 -2.07 7.38 20.14
CA GLY A 210 -2.96 6.30 19.77
C GLY A 210 -2.27 4.93 19.75
N ASN A 211 -3.00 3.91 19.34
CA ASN A 211 -2.45 2.57 19.18
C ASN A 211 -1.27 2.57 18.20
N ARG A 212 -0.24 1.80 18.54
CA ARG A 212 0.94 1.58 17.69
C ARG A 212 0.82 0.22 17.02
N VAL A 213 1.16 0.18 15.74
CA VAL A 213 1.24 -1.08 14.96
C VAL A 213 2.60 -1.11 14.27
N LYS A 214 3.22 -2.28 14.27
CA LYS A 214 4.53 -2.50 13.64
C LYS A 214 4.37 -3.35 12.38
N TYR A 215 5.08 -2.97 11.32
CA TYR A 215 5.17 -3.69 10.05
C TYR A 215 6.63 -3.85 9.66
N SER A 216 7.05 -5.07 9.36
CA SER A 216 8.40 -5.33 8.81
C SER A 216 8.47 -4.89 7.35
N LEU A 217 9.57 -4.23 7.00
CA LEU A 217 9.76 -3.64 5.68
C LEU A 217 10.60 -4.54 4.78
N SER A 218 10.02 -4.93 3.67
CA SER A 218 10.70 -5.68 2.62
C SER A 218 10.26 -5.17 1.25
N LEU A 219 11.14 -5.30 0.28
CA LEU A 219 10.79 -5.21 -1.13
C LEU A 219 10.48 -6.62 -1.61
N THR A 220 9.26 -6.84 -2.08
CA THR A 220 8.85 -8.11 -2.69
C THR A 220 8.48 -7.87 -4.13
N ARG A 221 9.10 -8.59 -5.07
CA ARG A 221 8.79 -8.50 -6.49
C ARG A 221 8.56 -9.88 -7.07
N ALA A 222 7.38 -10.10 -7.62
CA ALA A 222 7.09 -11.31 -8.37
C ALA A 222 7.94 -11.38 -9.65
N LEU A 223 8.50 -12.56 -9.97
CA LEU A 223 9.32 -12.76 -11.17
C LEU A 223 8.48 -12.75 -12.46
N ARG A 224 7.20 -13.01 -12.34
CA ARG A 224 6.21 -12.88 -13.42
C ARG A 224 4.88 -12.41 -12.82
N LEU A 225 4.10 -11.67 -13.59
CA LEU A 225 2.83 -11.10 -13.13
C LEU A 225 1.64 -12.02 -13.31
N HIS A 226 1.77 -13.08 -14.10
CA HIS A 226 0.66 -13.99 -14.38
C HIS A 226 1.12 -15.42 -14.68
N THR A 227 0.15 -16.35 -14.67
CA THR A 227 0.24 -17.69 -15.21
C THR A 227 -0.69 -17.81 -16.44
N LYS A 228 -1.23 -18.97 -16.73
CA LYS A 228 -2.20 -19.14 -17.84
C LYS A 228 -3.56 -18.51 -17.51
N ARG A 229 -3.99 -18.62 -16.25
CA ARG A 229 -5.34 -18.25 -15.77
C ARG A 229 -5.30 -17.51 -14.44
N SER A 230 -4.15 -17.00 -14.04
CA SER A 230 -4.04 -16.15 -12.85
C SER A 230 -3.18 -14.93 -13.09
N VAL A 231 -3.47 -13.83 -12.38
CA VAL A 231 -2.73 -12.57 -12.47
C VAL A 231 -2.57 -11.96 -11.08
N LEU A 232 -1.40 -11.38 -10.82
CA LEU A 232 -1.08 -10.65 -9.61
C LEU A 232 -1.30 -9.15 -9.80
N VAL A 233 -1.89 -8.50 -8.80
CA VAL A 233 -2.06 -7.04 -8.75
C VAL A 233 -1.68 -6.48 -7.38
N GLY A 234 -1.27 -5.23 -7.34
CA GLY A 234 -0.90 -4.53 -6.11
C GLY A 234 0.28 -5.18 -5.38
N ASN A 235 0.22 -5.24 -4.04
CA ASN A 235 1.32 -5.82 -3.25
C ASN A 235 1.54 -7.32 -3.50
N ALA A 236 0.58 -8.03 -4.09
CA ALA A 236 0.78 -9.39 -4.55
C ALA A 236 1.77 -9.46 -5.72
N ALA A 237 1.81 -8.45 -6.57
CA ALA A 237 2.76 -8.32 -7.68
C ALA A 237 4.07 -7.64 -7.25
N ASN A 238 3.98 -6.55 -6.46
CA ASN A 238 5.13 -5.74 -6.10
C ASN A 238 4.88 -4.99 -4.77
N GLY A 239 5.47 -5.48 -3.68
CA GLY A 239 5.46 -4.84 -2.37
C GLY A 239 6.63 -3.87 -2.24
N LEU A 240 6.36 -2.56 -2.12
CA LEU A 240 7.37 -1.51 -2.05
C LEU A 240 7.63 -1.05 -0.62
N HIS A 241 8.83 -0.52 -0.39
CA HIS A 241 9.14 0.24 0.83
C HIS A 241 8.26 1.51 0.90
N PRO A 242 7.74 1.88 2.09
CA PRO A 242 6.79 2.99 2.23
C PRO A 242 7.41 4.39 2.05
N ILE A 243 8.72 4.51 1.88
CA ILE A 243 9.48 5.78 1.83
C ILE A 243 8.91 6.85 0.88
N ALA A 244 8.23 6.44 -0.17
CA ALA A 244 7.63 7.36 -1.14
C ALA A 244 6.10 7.28 -1.18
N ALA A 245 5.46 6.53 -0.26
CA ALA A 245 4.02 6.30 -0.20
C ALA A 245 3.40 5.86 -1.56
N GLN A 246 4.15 5.12 -2.40
CA GLN A 246 3.75 4.76 -3.77
C GLN A 246 3.11 3.38 -3.91
N GLY A 247 3.18 2.52 -2.88
CA GLY A 247 2.70 1.13 -2.98
C GLY A 247 1.22 1.05 -3.34
N PHE A 248 0.36 1.80 -2.66
CA PHE A 248 -1.08 1.85 -2.96
C PHE A 248 -1.36 2.40 -4.37
N ASN A 249 -0.69 3.48 -4.76
CA ASN A 249 -0.84 4.08 -6.08
C ASN A 249 -0.41 3.13 -7.20
N LEU A 250 0.65 2.35 -6.98
CA LEU A 250 1.10 1.33 -7.92
C LEU A 250 0.04 0.24 -8.09
N GLY A 251 -0.54 -0.24 -6.98
CA GLY A 251 -1.61 -1.22 -6.99
C GLY A 251 -2.87 -0.72 -7.71
N LEU A 252 -3.27 0.53 -7.50
CA LEU A 252 -4.38 1.13 -8.24
C LEU A 252 -4.13 1.19 -9.75
N ARG A 253 -2.89 1.49 -10.17
CA ARG A 253 -2.52 1.45 -11.60
C ARG A 253 -2.55 0.04 -12.17
N ASP A 254 -2.19 -0.97 -11.38
CA ASP A 254 -2.32 -2.36 -11.79
C ASP A 254 -3.78 -2.72 -12.06
N VAL A 255 -4.67 -2.37 -11.13
CA VAL A 255 -6.11 -2.61 -11.27
C VAL A 255 -6.68 -1.91 -12.51
N ALA A 256 -6.37 -0.63 -12.71
CA ALA A 256 -6.85 0.12 -13.86
C ALA A 256 -6.35 -0.49 -15.18
N THR A 257 -5.04 -0.79 -15.28
CA THR A 257 -4.46 -1.39 -16.49
C THR A 257 -5.07 -2.77 -16.79
N LEU A 258 -5.27 -3.61 -15.76
CA LEU A 258 -5.90 -4.91 -15.95
C LEU A 258 -7.35 -4.76 -16.41
N SER A 259 -8.10 -3.82 -15.82
CA SER A 259 -9.48 -3.51 -16.21
C SER A 259 -9.56 -3.07 -17.66
N ASP A 260 -8.68 -2.19 -18.12
CA ASP A 260 -8.63 -1.74 -19.51
C ASP A 260 -8.33 -2.90 -20.46
N CYS A 261 -7.35 -3.76 -20.12
CA CYS A 261 -7.01 -4.93 -20.94
C CYS A 261 -8.17 -5.93 -21.04
N ILE A 262 -8.91 -6.13 -19.95
CA ILE A 262 -10.10 -7.01 -19.92
C ILE A 262 -11.23 -6.38 -20.74
N TYR A 263 -11.51 -5.10 -20.54
CA TYR A 263 -12.61 -4.40 -21.17
C TYR A 263 -12.51 -4.39 -22.70
N GLU A 264 -11.33 -4.19 -23.25
CA GLU A 264 -11.09 -4.26 -24.70
C GLU A 264 -11.49 -5.60 -25.30
N GLU A 265 -11.18 -6.72 -24.64
CA GLU A 265 -11.52 -8.05 -25.15
C GLU A 265 -12.99 -8.43 -24.89
N ILE A 266 -13.63 -7.85 -23.87
CA ILE A 266 -15.08 -8.01 -23.62
C ILE A 266 -15.88 -7.33 -24.73
N ILE A 267 -15.54 -6.09 -25.12
CA ILE A 267 -16.22 -5.39 -26.22
C ILE A 267 -16.12 -6.16 -27.53
N ASN A 268 -15.02 -6.85 -27.77
CA ASN A 268 -14.80 -7.65 -28.96
C ASN A 268 -15.43 -9.05 -28.89
N GLU A 269 -16.10 -9.40 -27.77
CA GLU A 269 -16.68 -10.73 -27.49
C GLU A 269 -15.65 -11.88 -27.54
N GLU A 270 -14.37 -11.57 -27.29
CA GLU A 270 -13.26 -12.51 -27.38
C GLU A 270 -12.57 -12.81 -26.02
N PHE A 271 -13.13 -12.33 -24.90
CA PHE A 271 -12.52 -12.46 -23.59
C PHE A 271 -12.11 -13.90 -23.26
N GLU A 272 -12.99 -14.87 -23.43
CA GLU A 272 -12.71 -16.28 -23.07
C GLU A 272 -11.55 -16.88 -23.87
N LYS A 273 -11.44 -16.50 -25.15
CA LYS A 273 -10.40 -16.98 -26.07
C LYS A 273 -9.05 -16.32 -25.85
N ASN A 274 -9.07 -15.07 -25.39
CA ASN A 274 -7.90 -14.19 -25.40
C ASN A 274 -7.30 -13.91 -24.03
N ILE A 275 -7.63 -14.69 -22.96
CA ILE A 275 -7.05 -14.49 -21.62
C ILE A 275 -5.52 -14.37 -21.65
N GLY A 276 -4.84 -15.22 -22.40
CA GLY A 276 -3.38 -15.15 -22.54
C GLY A 276 -2.90 -13.84 -23.17
N LYS A 277 -3.62 -13.29 -24.16
CA LYS A 277 -3.33 -12.00 -24.78
C LYS A 277 -3.51 -10.85 -23.77
N ILE A 278 -4.61 -10.86 -23.00
CA ILE A 278 -4.91 -9.90 -21.93
C ILE A 278 -3.75 -9.86 -20.92
N LEU A 279 -3.35 -11.03 -20.42
CA LEU A 279 -2.33 -11.16 -19.39
C LEU A 279 -0.93 -10.75 -19.88
N ASN A 280 -0.59 -11.10 -21.12
CA ASN A 280 0.65 -10.64 -21.75
C ASN A 280 0.67 -9.13 -21.94
N LYS A 281 -0.44 -8.52 -22.42
CA LYS A 281 -0.59 -7.08 -22.57
C LYS A 281 -0.47 -6.35 -21.24
N TYR A 282 -1.17 -6.83 -20.22
CA TYR A 282 -1.07 -6.33 -18.86
C TYR A 282 0.38 -6.33 -18.35
N SER A 283 1.07 -7.47 -18.47
CA SER A 283 2.46 -7.60 -18.01
C SER A 283 3.41 -6.71 -18.78
N ALA A 284 3.28 -6.61 -20.10
CA ALA A 284 4.10 -5.72 -20.92
C ALA A 284 3.92 -4.25 -20.53
N TRP A 285 2.73 -3.86 -20.16
CA TRP A 285 2.43 -2.49 -19.71
C TRP A 285 2.93 -2.22 -18.28
N ARG A 286 2.75 -3.18 -17.35
CA ARG A 286 3.03 -2.96 -15.93
C ARG A 286 4.50 -3.15 -15.53
N ASN A 287 5.21 -4.08 -16.17
CA ASN A 287 6.60 -4.38 -15.81
C ASN A 287 7.53 -3.16 -15.81
N PRO A 288 7.54 -2.27 -16.83
CA PRO A 288 8.39 -1.09 -16.82
C PRO A 288 8.09 -0.12 -15.66
N ASP A 289 6.80 0.03 -15.30
CA ASP A 289 6.37 0.89 -14.20
C ASP A 289 6.78 0.31 -12.84
N HIS A 290 6.60 -1.00 -12.65
CA HIS A 290 7.09 -1.74 -11.48
C HIS A 290 8.60 -1.61 -11.33
N GLU A 291 9.37 -1.81 -12.40
CA GLU A 291 10.82 -1.67 -12.39
C GLU A 291 11.26 -0.27 -12.00
N LYS A 292 10.72 0.73 -12.69
CA LYS A 292 11.05 2.14 -12.43
C LYS A 292 10.80 2.52 -10.96
N LEU A 293 9.65 2.13 -10.42
CA LEU A 293 9.28 2.47 -9.05
C LEU A 293 10.12 1.69 -8.03
N THR A 294 10.40 0.42 -8.31
CA THR A 294 11.29 -0.41 -7.48
C THR A 294 12.67 0.21 -7.38
N TYR A 295 13.29 0.56 -8.52
CA TYR A 295 14.62 1.22 -8.53
C TYR A 295 14.60 2.56 -7.83
N PHE A 296 13.55 3.34 -8.01
CA PHE A 296 13.42 4.65 -7.36
C PHE A 296 13.32 4.50 -5.83
N THR A 297 12.45 3.64 -5.33
CA THR A 297 12.26 3.45 -3.89
C THR A 297 13.47 2.79 -3.23
N ASP A 298 14.07 1.78 -3.85
CA ASP A 298 15.30 1.15 -3.34
C ASP A 298 16.48 2.13 -3.35
N GLY A 299 16.59 2.95 -4.40
CA GLY A 299 17.59 4.02 -4.48
C GLY A 299 17.45 5.06 -3.38
N LEU A 300 16.22 5.47 -3.06
CA LEU A 300 15.95 6.39 -1.93
C LEU A 300 16.34 5.74 -0.59
N VAL A 301 15.93 4.51 -0.34
CA VAL A 301 16.31 3.80 0.90
C VAL A 301 17.83 3.76 1.05
N ARG A 302 18.55 3.34 0.02
CA ARG A 302 20.03 3.26 0.04
C ARG A 302 20.71 4.62 0.22
N LEU A 303 20.14 5.68 -0.39
CA LEU A 303 20.68 7.04 -0.26
C LEU A 303 20.67 7.52 1.19
N PHE A 304 19.59 7.23 1.92
CA PHE A 304 19.40 7.67 3.30
C PHE A 304 19.89 6.63 4.34
N ASP A 305 20.09 5.37 3.94
CA ASP A 305 20.67 4.33 4.80
C ASP A 305 22.21 4.31 4.72
N SER A 306 22.79 4.94 3.68
CA SER A 306 24.23 5.04 3.56
C SER A 306 24.77 5.89 4.71
N LYS A 307 25.45 5.28 5.65
CA LYS A 307 26.35 5.96 6.58
C LYS A 307 27.35 6.74 5.72
N SER A 308 27.03 7.99 5.47
CA SER A 308 27.95 8.93 4.82
C SER A 308 29.20 8.97 5.67
N HIS A 309 30.28 8.49 5.13
CA HIS A 309 31.63 8.67 5.66
C HIS A 309 32.01 10.13 5.68
#